data_8f0805b020c71901e7ca09f558deba72
#
_entry.id   8f0805b020c71901e7ca09f558deba72
#
_cell.length_a   1.000
_cell.length_b   1.000
_cell.length_c   1.000
_cell.angle_alpha   90.00
_cell.angle_beta   90.00
_cell.angle_gamma   90.00
#
_symmetry.space_group_name_H-M   'P 1'
#
loop_
_entity.id
_entity.type
_entity.pdbx_description
1 polymer ?
#
loop_
_entity_poly.entity_id
_entity_poly.type
_entity_poly.pdbx_seq_one_letter_code
_entity_poly.pdbx_strand_id
1 'polypeptide(L)'
;MLRWCFIVIGALGSLITAAAAQEAPRASECLAMANAPPRITPVSLRRTAATTDQVTITYVDHSTYTIDTPGGIRIATDYSGVHIDGRLPDVVTMNRAHSTHYTLSPDPRIPYVLHGWSDDGQPAHIERRVGDVLIRNVTTDIRRYYSDNSGTNMIKDGNSIFIFEVAGLCIGHLGHLHHKLDESHFAAIGRLDVVMVPIDGTYTMSLDGISEITRRLRASVVLPMHRFATPLDEFMDKIGKQFEIEVRNERTLRISRETLPSTPTVIILDGV
;
A
#
# COMPACT_ATOMS: atom_id res chain seq x y z
N MET A 1 -65.44 48.93 -32.66
CA MET A 1 -64.09 48.46 -32.93
C MET A 1 -63.41 48.10 -31.62
N LEU A 2 -63.38 46.82 -31.23
CA LEU A 2 -62.92 46.37 -29.93
C LEU A 2 -61.52 45.74 -30.14
N ARG A 3 -60.45 46.34 -29.55
CA ARG A 3 -59.09 45.86 -29.60
C ARG A 3 -58.82 44.94 -28.38
N TRP A 4 -58.60 43.69 -28.69
CA TRP A 4 -58.12 42.70 -27.65
C TRP A 4 -56.59 42.79 -27.49
N CYS A 5 -56.14 43.11 -26.29
CA CYS A 5 -54.73 42.99 -25.90
C CYS A 5 -54.50 41.59 -25.37
N PHE A 6 -53.64 40.78 -26.01
CA PHE A 6 -53.12 39.51 -25.46
C PHE A 6 -51.91 39.83 -24.59
N ILE A 7 -52.01 39.49 -23.33
CA ILE A 7 -50.85 39.48 -22.39
C ILE A 7 -50.22 38.12 -22.47
N VAL A 8 -48.96 38.04 -22.96
CA VAL A 8 -48.14 36.84 -22.94
C VAL A 8 -47.37 36.86 -21.61
N ILE A 9 -47.71 35.94 -20.71
CA ILE A 9 -46.98 35.70 -19.48
C ILE A 9 -45.86 34.69 -19.79
N GLY A 10 -44.63 35.18 -19.93
CA GLY A 10 -43.43 34.34 -20.04
C GLY A 10 -43.05 33.77 -18.68
N ALA A 11 -43.15 32.45 -18.53
CA ALA A 11 -42.66 31.74 -17.37
C ALA A 11 -41.12 31.56 -17.50
N LEU A 12 -40.33 32.32 -16.70
CA LEU A 12 -38.90 32.07 -16.52
C LEU A 12 -38.75 30.84 -15.64
N GLY A 13 -38.42 29.68 -16.24
CA GLY A 13 -37.97 28.49 -15.52
C GLY A 13 -36.52 28.66 -15.05
N SER A 14 -36.30 28.83 -13.74
CA SER A 14 -34.96 28.81 -13.15
C SER A 14 -34.44 27.40 -13.17
N LEU A 15 -33.47 27.09 -14.03
CA LEU A 15 -32.67 25.88 -13.99
C LEU A 15 -31.70 25.97 -12.80
N ILE A 16 -32.03 25.29 -11.71
CA ILE A 16 -31.10 25.09 -10.59
C ILE A 16 -30.15 23.97 -11.03
N THR A 17 -28.95 24.34 -11.50
CA THR A 17 -27.84 23.40 -11.67
C THR A 17 -27.32 23.05 -10.28
N ALA A 18 -27.57 21.83 -9.82
CA ALA A 18 -26.91 21.29 -8.64
C ALA A 18 -25.41 21.16 -8.97
N ALA A 19 -24.60 22.07 -8.46
CA ALA A 19 -23.15 21.92 -8.44
C ALA A 19 -22.84 20.69 -7.59
N ALA A 20 -22.35 19.61 -8.20
CA ALA A 20 -21.77 18.51 -7.46
C ALA A 20 -20.61 19.09 -6.64
N ALA A 21 -20.75 19.10 -5.33
CA ALA A 21 -19.67 19.47 -4.43
C ALA A 21 -18.52 18.48 -4.66
N GLN A 22 -17.45 18.96 -5.26
CA GLN A 22 -16.22 18.21 -5.42
C GLN A 22 -15.65 17.99 -4.04
N GLU A 23 -15.73 16.76 -3.53
CA GLU A 23 -15.20 16.41 -2.21
C GLU A 23 -13.70 16.77 -2.20
N ALA A 24 -13.31 17.66 -1.28
CA ALA A 24 -11.91 18.05 -1.13
C ALA A 24 -11.05 16.80 -0.92
N PRO A 25 -9.84 16.73 -1.48
CA PRO A 25 -8.96 15.58 -1.28
C PRO A 25 -8.80 15.33 0.22
N ARG A 26 -9.22 14.17 0.71
CA ARG A 26 -8.98 13.80 2.11
C ARG A 26 -7.48 13.63 2.27
N ALA A 27 -6.90 14.38 3.21
CA ALA A 27 -5.50 14.23 3.58
C ALA A 27 -5.23 12.79 4.07
N SER A 28 -3.99 12.31 3.89
CA SER A 28 -3.54 11.02 4.40
C SER A 28 -3.80 10.90 5.91
N GLU A 29 -4.59 9.91 6.30
CA GLU A 29 -4.85 9.60 7.72
C GLU A 29 -3.62 8.99 8.38
N CYS A 30 -2.82 8.25 7.63
CA CYS A 30 -1.60 7.60 8.10
C CYS A 30 -0.49 8.61 8.43
N LEU A 31 -0.37 9.70 7.67
CA LEU A 31 0.54 10.82 7.95
C LEU A 31 0.01 11.72 9.07
N ALA A 32 -1.28 12.04 9.07
CA ALA A 32 -1.87 12.92 10.07
C ALA A 32 -1.77 12.35 11.49
N MET A 33 -1.92 11.02 11.64
CA MET A 33 -1.83 10.36 12.94
C MET A 33 -0.39 10.26 13.46
N ALA A 34 0.60 10.19 12.59
CA ALA A 34 2.01 10.17 13.00
C ALA A 34 2.45 11.49 13.66
N ASN A 35 1.81 12.60 13.30
CA ASN A 35 2.13 13.95 13.76
C ASN A 35 1.13 14.51 14.80
N ALA A 36 0.08 13.75 15.14
CA ALA A 36 -0.93 14.23 16.09
C ALA A 36 -0.50 13.99 17.54
N PRO A 37 -0.64 14.97 18.46
CA PRO A 37 -0.55 14.70 19.88
C PRO A 37 -1.65 13.68 20.26
N PRO A 38 -1.44 12.88 21.33
CA PRO A 38 -2.40 11.87 21.75
C PRO A 38 -3.77 12.56 21.99
N ARG A 39 -4.69 12.36 21.05
CA ARG A 39 -6.05 12.84 21.16
C ARG A 39 -6.83 11.91 22.06
N ILE A 40 -7.44 12.46 23.11
CA ILE A 40 -8.58 11.84 23.78
C ILE A 40 -9.68 11.75 22.72
N THR A 41 -9.87 10.59 22.14
CA THR A 41 -10.96 10.35 21.18
C THR A 41 -12.27 10.44 21.97
N PRO A 42 -13.17 11.39 21.69
CA PRO A 42 -14.52 11.29 22.24
C PRO A 42 -15.09 9.98 21.70
N VAL A 43 -15.66 9.18 22.60
CA VAL A 43 -16.39 7.96 22.25
C VAL A 43 -17.57 8.36 21.37
N SER A 44 -17.37 8.45 20.07
CA SER A 44 -18.47 8.54 19.13
C SER A 44 -19.22 7.21 19.20
N LEU A 45 -20.53 7.29 19.36
CA LEU A 45 -21.43 6.15 19.29
C LEU A 45 -21.03 5.26 18.12
N ARG A 46 -20.44 4.11 18.41
CA ARG A 46 -20.11 3.11 17.39
C ARG A 46 -21.40 2.76 16.66
N ARG A 47 -21.50 3.15 15.41
CA ARG A 47 -22.30 2.38 14.48
C ARG A 47 -21.72 0.97 14.56
N THR A 48 -22.55 0.02 14.90
CA THR A 48 -22.25 -1.40 14.72
C THR A 48 -22.01 -1.59 13.23
N ALA A 49 -20.76 -1.40 12.78
CA ALA A 49 -20.38 -1.68 11.42
C ALA A 49 -20.51 -3.20 11.27
N ALA A 50 -21.49 -3.60 10.50
CA ALA A 50 -21.51 -4.93 9.95
C ALA A 50 -20.14 -5.17 9.27
N THR A 51 -19.72 -6.40 9.11
CA THR A 51 -18.54 -7.00 8.47
C THR A 51 -17.92 -6.29 7.24
N THR A 52 -18.21 -5.00 7.00
CA THR A 52 -17.90 -4.22 5.79
C THR A 52 -16.53 -3.54 5.80
N ASP A 53 -15.84 -3.48 6.95
CA ASP A 53 -14.56 -2.76 7.06
C ASP A 53 -13.34 -3.71 7.07
N GLN A 54 -13.53 -4.96 6.63
CA GLN A 54 -12.49 -5.97 6.61
C GLN A 54 -11.72 -5.94 5.28
N VAL A 55 -10.40 -5.81 5.38
CA VAL A 55 -9.47 -5.96 4.26
C VAL A 55 -9.00 -7.41 4.20
N THR A 56 -8.91 -7.96 3.01
CA THR A 56 -8.37 -9.30 2.77
C THR A 56 -7.01 -9.18 2.08
N ILE A 57 -5.96 -9.74 2.70
CA ILE A 57 -4.59 -9.74 2.15
C ILE A 57 -4.24 -11.18 1.84
N THR A 58 -3.86 -11.47 0.59
CA THR A 58 -3.53 -12.83 0.16
C THR A 58 -2.12 -12.87 -0.42
N TYR A 59 -1.29 -13.78 0.05
CA TYR A 59 0.02 -14.04 -0.54
C TYR A 59 -0.14 -14.76 -1.88
N VAL A 60 0.46 -14.19 -2.92
CA VAL A 60 0.41 -14.76 -4.28
C VAL A 60 1.68 -15.54 -4.57
N ASP A 61 2.80 -14.84 -4.60
CA ASP A 61 4.12 -15.41 -4.89
C ASP A 61 5.20 -14.35 -4.63
N HIS A 62 6.40 -14.76 -4.25
CA HIS A 62 7.61 -13.95 -4.10
C HIS A 62 7.40 -12.65 -3.29
N SER A 63 7.17 -11.50 -3.95
CA SER A 63 6.85 -10.22 -3.32
C SER A 63 5.42 -9.75 -3.59
N THR A 64 4.63 -10.57 -4.29
CA THR A 64 3.28 -10.22 -4.70
C THR A 64 2.28 -10.62 -3.64
N TYR A 65 1.55 -9.63 -3.13
CA TYR A 65 0.33 -9.80 -2.36
C TYR A 65 -0.85 -9.21 -3.12
N THR A 66 -2.04 -9.76 -2.96
CA THR A 66 -3.27 -9.05 -3.30
C THR A 66 -3.88 -8.44 -2.04
N ILE A 67 -4.44 -7.25 -2.18
CA ILE A 67 -5.19 -6.54 -1.15
C ILE A 67 -6.59 -6.30 -1.71
N ASP A 68 -7.58 -7.01 -1.20
CA ASP A 68 -8.99 -6.80 -1.53
C ASP A 68 -9.62 -5.87 -0.49
N THR A 69 -10.13 -4.73 -0.95
CA THR A 69 -10.75 -3.72 -0.09
C THR A 69 -12.23 -4.00 0.14
N PRO A 70 -12.83 -3.48 1.24
CA PRO A 70 -14.27 -3.58 1.45
C PRO A 70 -15.10 -2.96 0.31
N GLY A 71 -14.58 -1.92 -0.36
CA GLY A 71 -15.19 -1.29 -1.52
C GLY A 71 -15.07 -2.08 -2.82
N GLY A 72 -14.42 -3.25 -2.78
CA GLY A 72 -14.32 -4.17 -3.92
C GLY A 72 -13.13 -3.91 -4.85
N ILE A 73 -12.20 -3.03 -4.48
CA ILE A 73 -10.96 -2.81 -5.23
C ILE A 73 -9.96 -3.92 -4.90
N ARG A 74 -9.38 -4.53 -5.94
CA ARG A 74 -8.26 -5.47 -5.80
C ARG A 74 -6.96 -4.81 -6.23
N ILE A 75 -5.98 -4.82 -5.36
CA ILE A 75 -4.63 -4.32 -5.62
C ILE A 75 -3.68 -5.51 -5.65
N ALA A 76 -2.75 -5.57 -6.62
CA ALA A 76 -1.63 -6.51 -6.59
C ALA A 76 -0.31 -5.74 -6.46
N THR A 77 0.49 -6.10 -5.45
CA THR A 77 1.79 -5.47 -5.17
C THR A 77 2.91 -6.18 -5.92
N ASP A 78 3.95 -5.43 -6.33
CA ASP A 78 5.12 -5.96 -7.08
C ASP A 78 4.70 -6.95 -8.17
N TYR A 79 3.78 -6.49 -9.04
CA TYR A 79 3.06 -7.33 -9.99
C TYR A 79 3.92 -7.74 -11.17
N SER A 80 4.25 -9.01 -11.27
CA SER A 80 5.03 -9.61 -12.36
C SER A 80 4.20 -10.21 -13.50
N GLY A 81 2.87 -10.07 -13.45
CA GLY A 81 1.94 -10.72 -14.38
C GLY A 81 1.24 -11.94 -13.79
N VAL A 82 1.65 -12.38 -12.59
CA VAL A 82 1.03 -13.52 -11.90
C VAL A 82 -0.17 -13.05 -11.09
N HIS A 83 -1.27 -13.74 -11.21
CA HIS A 83 -2.48 -13.55 -10.39
C HIS A 83 -3.12 -14.91 -10.09
N ILE A 84 -3.80 -14.97 -8.96
CA ILE A 84 -4.51 -16.18 -8.50
C ILE A 84 -6.03 -16.00 -8.71
N ASP A 85 -6.76 -17.10 -8.68
CA ASP A 85 -8.23 -17.16 -8.76
C ASP A 85 -8.88 -16.61 -10.04
N GLY A 86 -8.09 -16.30 -11.07
CA GLY A 86 -8.58 -15.83 -12.38
C GLY A 86 -9.16 -14.40 -12.38
N ARG A 87 -9.19 -13.69 -11.22
CA ARG A 87 -9.61 -12.30 -11.14
C ARG A 87 -8.43 -11.35 -11.36
N LEU A 88 -8.53 -10.51 -12.37
CA LEU A 88 -7.55 -9.45 -12.59
C LEU A 88 -7.61 -8.40 -11.48
N PRO A 89 -6.46 -7.82 -11.09
CA PRO A 89 -6.44 -6.68 -10.18
C PRO A 89 -6.97 -5.41 -10.86
N ASP A 90 -7.58 -4.52 -10.08
CA ASP A 90 -7.96 -3.19 -10.50
C ASP A 90 -6.75 -2.24 -10.50
N VAL A 91 -5.82 -2.48 -9.58
CA VAL A 91 -4.59 -1.71 -9.43
C VAL A 91 -3.41 -2.65 -9.33
N VAL A 92 -2.32 -2.33 -10.00
CA VAL A 92 -1.03 -2.99 -9.78
C VAL A 92 0.02 -1.95 -9.41
N THR A 93 0.87 -2.29 -8.44
CA THR A 93 2.09 -1.55 -8.15
C THR A 93 3.29 -2.38 -8.58
N MET A 94 4.36 -1.74 -9.03
CA MET A 94 5.56 -2.40 -9.52
C MET A 94 6.80 -1.69 -9.03
N ASN A 95 7.88 -2.42 -8.78
CA ASN A 95 9.21 -1.91 -8.47
C ASN A 95 10.23 -2.36 -9.50
N ARG A 96 11.16 -1.47 -9.87
CA ARG A 96 12.17 -1.73 -10.89
C ARG A 96 13.37 -2.50 -10.33
N ALA A 97 13.13 -3.68 -9.75
CA ALA A 97 14.21 -4.55 -9.27
C ALA A 97 14.60 -5.59 -10.32
N HIS A 98 13.81 -6.64 -10.43
CA HIS A 98 13.95 -7.71 -11.44
C HIS A 98 12.56 -8.22 -11.84
N SER A 99 12.50 -9.13 -12.80
CA SER A 99 11.26 -9.55 -13.47
C SER A 99 10.17 -10.15 -12.57
N THR A 100 10.47 -10.47 -11.32
CA THR A 100 9.46 -10.91 -10.35
C THR A 100 8.77 -9.77 -9.60
N HIS A 101 9.18 -8.50 -9.84
CA HIS A 101 8.61 -7.30 -9.23
C HIS A 101 7.85 -6.42 -10.22
N TYR A 102 7.97 -6.70 -11.51
CA TYR A 102 7.27 -5.94 -12.55
C TYR A 102 7.09 -6.74 -13.84
N THR A 103 6.19 -6.28 -14.67
CA THR A 103 6.05 -6.70 -16.05
C THR A 103 5.99 -5.48 -16.97
N LEU A 104 6.61 -5.55 -18.14
CA LEU A 104 6.54 -4.51 -19.18
C LEU A 104 5.26 -4.62 -20.02
N SER A 105 4.51 -5.71 -19.85
CA SER A 105 3.29 -5.99 -20.61
C SER A 105 2.17 -6.43 -19.68
N PRO A 106 1.70 -5.53 -18.78
CA PRO A 106 0.56 -5.83 -17.93
C PRO A 106 -0.69 -6.03 -18.81
N ASP A 107 -1.63 -6.84 -18.33
CA ASP A 107 -2.90 -7.02 -19.05
C ASP A 107 -3.56 -5.65 -19.27
N PRO A 108 -3.92 -5.28 -20.53
CA PRO A 108 -4.46 -3.96 -20.84
C PRO A 108 -5.83 -3.68 -20.21
N ARG A 109 -6.48 -4.69 -19.62
CA ARG A 109 -7.72 -4.55 -18.88
C ARG A 109 -7.50 -4.06 -17.44
N ILE A 110 -6.24 -4.03 -16.95
CA ILE A 110 -5.91 -3.48 -15.64
C ILE A 110 -5.95 -1.94 -15.72
N PRO A 111 -6.90 -1.28 -15.04
CA PRO A 111 -7.11 0.15 -15.25
C PRO A 111 -6.04 1.05 -14.63
N TYR A 112 -5.36 0.57 -13.57
CA TYR A 112 -4.35 1.38 -12.87
C TYR A 112 -3.04 0.62 -12.73
N VAL A 113 -2.04 1.03 -13.52
CA VAL A 113 -0.66 0.52 -13.46
C VAL A 113 0.22 1.60 -12.85
N LEU A 114 0.74 1.35 -11.64
CA LEU A 114 1.52 2.31 -10.86
C LEU A 114 2.98 1.85 -10.78
N HIS A 115 3.85 2.55 -11.50
CA HIS A 115 5.29 2.28 -11.46
C HIS A 115 5.92 3.01 -10.28
N GLY A 116 6.63 2.29 -9.41
CA GLY A 116 7.38 2.82 -8.28
C GLY A 116 8.68 3.52 -8.67
N TRP A 117 8.88 3.80 -9.96
CA TRP A 117 10.00 4.53 -10.54
C TRP A 117 9.52 5.49 -11.61
N SER A 118 10.36 6.45 -11.98
CA SER A 118 10.15 7.33 -13.12
C SER A 118 11.27 7.14 -14.15
N ASP A 119 10.94 7.31 -15.43
CA ASP A 119 11.91 7.20 -16.53
C ASP A 119 12.60 8.53 -16.85
N ASP A 120 12.17 9.63 -16.24
CA ASP A 120 12.77 10.97 -16.39
C ASP A 120 13.87 11.27 -15.37
N GLY A 121 14.22 10.30 -14.51
CA GLY A 121 15.25 10.44 -13.47
C GLY A 121 14.80 11.22 -12.23
N GLN A 122 13.53 11.59 -12.13
CA GLN A 122 12.96 12.18 -10.93
C GLN A 122 12.38 11.08 -10.02
N PRO A 123 12.23 11.32 -8.71
CA PRO A 123 11.52 10.41 -7.83
C PRO A 123 10.08 10.18 -8.33
N ALA A 124 9.63 8.94 -8.35
CA ALA A 124 8.22 8.66 -8.61
C ALA A 124 7.36 9.29 -7.51
N HIS A 125 6.34 10.02 -7.90
CA HIS A 125 5.39 10.61 -6.96
C HIS A 125 3.98 10.09 -7.25
N ILE A 126 3.48 9.27 -6.34
CA ILE A 126 2.17 8.64 -6.44
C ILE A 126 1.34 9.07 -5.22
N GLU A 127 0.24 9.73 -5.50
CA GLU A 127 -0.85 9.98 -4.57
C GLU A 127 -2.15 9.78 -5.35
N ARG A 128 -2.74 8.59 -5.24
CA ARG A 128 -3.87 8.18 -6.07
C ARG A 128 -4.97 7.57 -5.25
N ARG A 129 -6.18 8.11 -5.37
CA ARG A 129 -7.38 7.48 -4.82
C ARG A 129 -8.04 6.62 -5.89
N VAL A 130 -8.33 5.37 -5.54
CA VAL A 130 -9.08 4.43 -6.38
C VAL A 130 -10.15 3.80 -5.50
N GLY A 131 -11.41 4.08 -5.78
CA GLY A 131 -12.51 3.66 -4.93
C GLY A 131 -12.31 4.11 -3.47
N ASP A 132 -12.27 3.16 -2.55
CA ASP A 132 -12.14 3.35 -1.11
C ASP A 132 -10.68 3.39 -0.60
N VAL A 133 -9.68 3.25 -1.48
CA VAL A 133 -8.27 3.24 -1.10
C VAL A 133 -7.52 4.49 -1.59
N LEU A 134 -6.69 5.07 -0.72
CA LEU A 134 -5.66 6.03 -1.10
C LEU A 134 -4.32 5.29 -1.21
N ILE A 135 -3.64 5.42 -2.35
CA ILE A 135 -2.34 4.81 -2.64
C ILE A 135 -1.31 5.92 -2.76
N ARG A 136 -0.24 5.82 -2.00
CA ARG A 136 0.91 6.72 -2.09
C ARG A 136 2.23 5.96 -2.01
N ASN A 137 3.33 6.61 -2.35
CA ASN A 137 4.64 5.99 -2.28
C ASN A 137 5.67 6.88 -1.56
N VAL A 138 6.74 6.22 -1.12
CA VAL A 138 7.98 6.84 -0.66
C VAL A 138 9.12 6.15 -1.41
N THR A 139 9.88 6.91 -2.20
CA THR A 139 10.98 6.34 -2.99
C THR A 139 12.19 6.03 -2.12
N THR A 140 12.95 5.01 -2.50
CA THR A 140 14.24 4.64 -1.93
C THR A 140 15.20 4.20 -3.03
N ASP A 141 16.48 4.22 -2.73
CA ASP A 141 17.50 3.81 -3.68
C ASP A 141 17.59 2.28 -3.82
N ILE A 142 18.00 1.82 -4.99
CA ILE A 142 18.18 0.39 -5.29
C ILE A 142 19.61 0.11 -5.73
N ARG A 143 20.16 -1.05 -5.36
CA ARG A 143 21.45 -1.49 -5.88
C ARG A 143 21.36 -1.82 -7.36
N ARG A 144 22.42 -1.48 -8.09
CA ARG A 144 22.59 -1.87 -9.48
C ARG A 144 23.26 -3.24 -9.52
N TYR A 145 22.66 -4.21 -10.18
CA TYR A 145 23.21 -5.57 -10.28
C TYR A 145 24.39 -5.67 -11.25
N TYR A 146 24.43 -4.79 -12.25
CA TYR A 146 25.52 -4.75 -13.23
C TYR A 146 26.23 -3.39 -13.11
N SER A 147 27.55 -3.40 -12.93
CA SER A 147 28.36 -2.20 -12.99
C SER A 147 28.32 -1.67 -14.44
N ASP A 148 27.77 -0.50 -14.63
CA ASP A 148 28.08 0.32 -15.77
C ASP A 148 29.31 1.18 -15.44
N ASN A 149 29.90 1.82 -16.43
CA ASN A 149 31.06 2.71 -16.24
C ASN A 149 30.74 4.00 -15.46
N SER A 150 29.55 4.10 -14.85
CA SER A 150 29.12 5.30 -14.08
C SER A 150 29.78 5.40 -12.71
N GLY A 151 30.46 4.36 -12.24
CA GLY A 151 31.13 4.33 -10.94
C GLY A 151 30.21 4.27 -9.72
N THR A 152 28.88 4.21 -9.91
CA THR A 152 27.91 4.09 -8.83
C THR A 152 27.21 2.73 -8.89
N ASN A 153 27.18 2.02 -7.74
CA ASN A 153 26.44 0.75 -7.61
C ASN A 153 24.98 0.97 -7.20
N MET A 154 24.44 2.16 -7.42
CA MET A 154 23.14 2.57 -6.94
C MET A 154 22.32 3.24 -8.05
N ILE A 155 21.03 2.91 -8.11
CA ILE A 155 20.05 3.65 -8.89
C ILE A 155 19.21 4.44 -7.89
N LYS A 156 19.28 5.75 -8.00
CA LYS A 156 18.53 6.64 -7.14
C LYS A 156 17.04 6.48 -7.40
N ASP A 157 16.25 6.49 -6.31
CA ASP A 157 14.80 6.40 -6.36
C ASP A 157 14.25 5.20 -7.19
N GLY A 158 15.01 4.10 -7.26
CA GLY A 158 14.67 2.93 -8.08
C GLY A 158 13.68 1.97 -7.44
N ASN A 159 13.37 2.13 -6.15
CA ASN A 159 12.36 1.39 -5.41
C ASN A 159 11.35 2.34 -4.79
N SER A 160 10.12 1.88 -4.61
CA SER A 160 9.08 2.58 -3.86
C SER A 160 8.53 1.71 -2.74
N ILE A 161 8.45 2.29 -1.56
CA ILE A 161 7.60 1.79 -0.49
C ILE A 161 6.19 2.28 -0.81
N PHE A 162 5.27 1.37 -1.10
CA PHE A 162 3.87 1.71 -1.33
C PHE A 162 3.08 1.66 -0.03
N ILE A 163 2.21 2.63 0.17
CA ILE A 163 1.31 2.71 1.32
C ILE A 163 -0.13 2.77 0.81
N PHE A 164 -0.95 1.86 1.33
CA PHE A 164 -2.38 1.73 1.01
C PHE A 164 -3.18 2.09 2.25
N GLU A 165 -3.98 3.15 2.14
CA GLU A 165 -4.83 3.65 3.23
C GLU A 165 -6.27 3.30 2.93
N VAL A 166 -6.81 2.31 3.64
CA VAL A 166 -8.14 1.75 3.39
C VAL A 166 -8.77 1.25 4.68
N ALA A 167 -10.06 1.46 4.86
CA ALA A 167 -10.82 1.02 6.04
C ALA A 167 -10.16 1.43 7.38
N GLY A 168 -9.51 2.60 7.41
CA GLY A 168 -8.75 3.10 8.56
C GLY A 168 -7.44 2.37 8.84
N LEU A 169 -7.05 1.40 8.01
CA LEU A 169 -5.75 0.70 8.06
C LEU A 169 -4.72 1.42 7.21
N CYS A 170 -3.46 1.35 7.65
CA CYS A 170 -2.27 1.79 6.94
C CYS A 170 -1.44 0.55 6.61
N ILE A 171 -1.41 0.15 5.35
CA ILE A 171 -0.75 -1.07 4.88
C ILE A 171 0.46 -0.66 4.05
N GLY A 172 1.66 -1.06 4.46
CA GLY A 172 2.91 -0.77 3.76
C GLY A 172 3.48 -1.98 3.04
N HIS A 173 4.02 -1.77 1.84
CA HIS A 173 4.78 -2.76 1.09
C HIS A 173 6.17 -2.18 0.81
N LEU A 174 7.23 -2.77 1.40
CA LEU A 174 8.58 -2.20 1.33
C LEU A 174 9.27 -2.38 -0.03
N GLY A 175 8.64 -3.13 -0.95
CA GLY A 175 9.23 -3.40 -2.25
C GLY A 175 10.55 -4.14 -2.13
N HIS A 176 11.49 -3.85 -3.03
CA HIS A 176 12.82 -4.43 -3.06
C HIS A 176 13.84 -3.54 -2.32
N LEU A 177 13.63 -3.35 -1.02
CA LEU A 177 14.40 -2.41 -0.20
C LEU A 177 15.86 -2.85 -0.03
N HIS A 178 16.81 -1.96 -0.39
CA HIS A 178 18.24 -2.23 -0.32
C HIS A 178 18.99 -1.44 0.76
N HIS A 179 18.51 -0.25 1.08
CA HIS A 179 19.23 0.70 1.91
C HIS A 179 18.46 1.06 3.17
N LYS A 180 19.19 1.46 4.20
CA LYS A 180 18.59 1.93 5.45
C LYS A 180 17.71 3.14 5.19
N LEU A 181 16.60 3.20 5.90
CA LEU A 181 15.71 4.36 5.92
C LEU A 181 16.23 5.39 6.92
N ASP A 182 16.19 6.64 6.54
CA ASP A 182 16.45 7.78 7.42
C ASP A 182 15.16 8.37 8.00
N GLU A 183 15.29 9.41 8.83
CA GLU A 183 14.15 10.07 9.48
C GLU A 183 13.13 10.61 8.49
N SER A 184 13.59 11.11 7.32
CA SER A 184 12.69 11.66 6.31
C SER A 184 11.83 10.57 5.67
N HIS A 185 12.39 9.38 5.44
CA HIS A 185 11.63 8.23 4.96
C HIS A 185 10.58 7.80 5.98
N PHE A 186 10.96 7.66 7.27
CA PHE A 186 10.00 7.27 8.32
C PHE A 186 8.88 8.31 8.48
N ALA A 187 9.22 9.61 8.40
CA ALA A 187 8.23 10.67 8.45
C ALA A 187 7.27 10.63 7.24
N ALA A 188 7.80 10.36 6.05
CA ALA A 188 7.01 10.25 4.82
C ALA A 188 6.15 8.96 4.77
N ILE A 189 6.63 7.85 5.32
CA ILE A 189 5.86 6.60 5.46
C ILE A 189 4.70 6.83 6.42
N GLY A 190 4.95 7.42 7.58
CA GLY A 190 3.95 7.62 8.63
C GLY A 190 3.63 6.35 9.41
N ARG A 191 2.43 6.26 9.95
CA ARG A 191 1.96 5.08 10.69
C ARG A 191 1.70 3.91 9.74
N LEU A 192 2.09 2.71 10.16
CA LEU A 192 1.69 1.46 9.53
C LEU A 192 1.01 0.53 10.55
N ASP A 193 -0.04 -0.14 10.15
CA ASP A 193 -0.71 -1.20 10.91
C ASP A 193 -0.26 -2.58 10.43
N VAL A 194 -0.06 -2.72 9.12
CA VAL A 194 0.44 -3.92 8.45
C VAL A 194 1.64 -3.54 7.59
N VAL A 195 2.70 -4.33 7.61
CA VAL A 195 3.85 -4.12 6.74
C VAL A 195 4.33 -5.42 6.08
N MET A 196 4.52 -5.39 4.77
CA MET A 196 5.10 -6.47 3.98
C MET A 196 6.59 -6.22 3.82
N VAL A 197 7.42 -7.17 4.27
CA VAL A 197 8.88 -7.01 4.38
C VAL A 197 9.65 -8.08 3.63
N PRO A 198 10.65 -7.72 2.80
CA PRO A 198 11.54 -8.70 2.16
C PRO A 198 12.50 -9.30 3.19
N ILE A 199 12.65 -10.63 3.18
CA ILE A 199 13.43 -11.37 4.18
C ILE A 199 14.50 -12.30 3.59
N ASP A 200 14.93 -12.08 2.36
CA ASP A 200 16.00 -12.89 1.75
C ASP A 200 17.40 -12.60 2.31
N GLY A 201 17.63 -11.40 2.85
CA GLY A 201 18.88 -11.03 3.52
C GLY A 201 20.09 -10.84 2.60
N THR A 202 19.95 -11.00 1.29
CA THR A 202 21.04 -10.97 0.30
C THR A 202 20.75 -10.09 -0.92
N TYR A 203 19.72 -10.42 -1.68
CA TYR A 203 19.32 -9.63 -2.85
C TYR A 203 18.71 -8.29 -2.45
N THR A 204 17.95 -8.27 -1.37
CA THR A 204 17.45 -7.05 -0.71
C THR A 204 18.42 -6.61 0.41
N MET A 205 17.93 -5.99 1.44
CA MET A 205 18.70 -5.61 2.62
C MET A 205 19.06 -6.84 3.48
N SER A 206 20.18 -6.76 4.21
CA SER A 206 20.55 -7.80 5.19
C SER A 206 19.43 -8.02 6.23
N LEU A 207 19.34 -9.24 6.78
CA LEU A 207 18.36 -9.58 7.81
C LEU A 207 18.45 -8.67 9.05
N ASP A 208 19.65 -8.27 9.46
CA ASP A 208 19.83 -7.31 10.57
C ASP A 208 19.24 -5.94 10.22
N GLY A 209 19.48 -5.46 9.00
CA GLY A 209 18.98 -4.18 8.53
C GLY A 209 17.46 -4.15 8.41
N ILE A 210 16.87 -5.17 7.77
CA ILE A 210 15.41 -5.24 7.62
C ILE A 210 14.71 -5.44 8.98
N SER A 211 15.30 -6.19 9.89
CA SER A 211 14.77 -6.37 11.24
C SER A 211 14.80 -5.07 12.03
N GLU A 212 15.88 -4.26 11.92
CA GLU A 212 15.96 -2.92 12.52
C GLU A 212 14.83 -2.01 12.01
N ILE A 213 14.64 -1.94 10.69
CA ILE A 213 13.58 -1.15 10.06
C ILE A 213 12.20 -1.62 10.51
N THR A 214 11.95 -2.93 10.48
CA THR A 214 10.66 -3.51 10.87
C THR A 214 10.30 -3.18 12.32
N ARG A 215 11.26 -3.29 13.24
CA ARG A 215 11.06 -2.88 14.65
C ARG A 215 10.73 -1.40 14.76
N ARG A 216 11.36 -0.56 13.95
CA ARG A 216 11.18 0.88 13.98
C ARG A 216 9.84 1.32 13.39
N LEU A 217 9.33 0.63 12.39
CA LEU A 217 8.01 0.88 11.80
C LEU A 217 6.86 0.59 12.77
N ARG A 218 7.06 -0.28 13.77
CA ARG A 218 6.08 -0.58 14.84
C ARG A 218 4.71 -1.02 14.32
N ALA A 219 4.66 -1.67 13.17
CA ALA A 219 3.42 -2.23 12.66
C ALA A 219 2.90 -3.35 13.58
N SER A 220 1.57 -3.43 13.73
CA SER A 220 0.93 -4.50 14.49
C SER A 220 1.08 -5.87 13.81
N VAL A 221 1.11 -5.87 12.47
CA VAL A 221 1.28 -7.10 11.67
C VAL A 221 2.45 -6.93 10.72
N VAL A 222 3.32 -7.95 10.70
CA VAL A 222 4.43 -8.08 9.75
C VAL A 222 4.17 -9.29 8.87
N LEU A 223 4.15 -9.09 7.55
CA LEU A 223 3.99 -10.13 6.54
C LEU A 223 5.31 -10.31 5.80
N PRO A 224 6.04 -11.42 6.01
CA PRO A 224 7.28 -11.71 5.29
C PRO A 224 7.01 -11.99 3.81
N MET A 225 7.91 -11.51 2.95
CA MET A 225 7.91 -11.78 1.51
C MET A 225 9.35 -11.93 1.01
N HIS A 226 9.53 -12.25 -0.27
CA HIS A 226 10.85 -12.27 -0.90
C HIS A 226 11.86 -13.12 -0.10
N ARG A 227 11.43 -14.29 0.38
CA ARG A 227 12.27 -15.14 1.23
C ARG A 227 13.41 -15.80 0.45
N PHE A 228 13.12 -16.18 -0.80
CA PHE A 228 14.04 -16.96 -1.63
C PHE A 228 14.45 -18.26 -0.93
N ALA A 229 15.74 -18.49 -0.71
CA ALA A 229 16.23 -19.69 -0.04
C ALA A 229 16.54 -19.49 1.45
N THR A 230 16.28 -18.28 2.00
CA THR A 230 16.58 -17.96 3.40
C THR A 230 15.65 -18.71 4.32
N PRO A 231 16.18 -19.42 5.32
CA PRO A 231 15.38 -20.08 6.36
C PRO A 231 14.56 -19.04 7.15
N LEU A 232 13.30 -19.34 7.44
CA LEU A 232 12.42 -18.42 8.19
C LEU A 232 12.91 -18.14 9.60
N ASP A 233 13.50 -19.15 10.24
CA ASP A 233 14.05 -19.06 11.59
C ASP A 233 15.18 -18.03 11.70
N GLU A 234 16.01 -17.84 10.67
CA GLU A 234 17.01 -16.78 10.64
C GLU A 234 16.39 -15.38 10.77
N PHE A 235 15.30 -15.12 10.06
CA PHE A 235 14.58 -13.85 10.19
C PHE A 235 13.89 -13.74 11.56
N MET A 236 13.24 -14.81 12.01
CA MET A 236 12.55 -14.82 13.30
C MET A 236 13.50 -14.55 14.47
N ASP A 237 14.70 -15.13 14.44
CA ASP A 237 15.75 -14.87 15.44
C ASP A 237 16.22 -13.41 15.42
N LYS A 238 16.32 -12.80 14.24
CA LYS A 238 16.77 -11.42 14.05
C LYS A 238 15.71 -10.39 14.42
N ILE A 239 14.43 -10.65 14.16
CA ILE A 239 13.36 -9.70 14.45
C ILE A 239 13.19 -9.47 15.96
N GLY A 240 13.47 -10.48 16.77
CA GLY A 240 13.52 -10.39 18.22
C GLY A 240 12.23 -10.78 18.93
N LYS A 241 12.36 -10.97 20.25
CA LYS A 241 11.31 -11.52 21.12
C LYS A 241 10.11 -10.59 21.37
N GLN A 242 10.16 -9.35 20.90
CA GLN A 242 9.03 -8.43 20.99
C GLN A 242 7.91 -8.71 20.00
N PHE A 243 8.14 -9.62 19.05
CA PHE A 243 7.13 -10.07 18.10
C PHE A 243 6.63 -11.47 18.47
N GLU A 244 5.33 -11.66 18.41
CA GLU A 244 4.77 -12.99 18.35
C GLU A 244 4.91 -13.55 16.93
N ILE A 245 5.01 -14.88 16.82
CA ILE A 245 5.14 -15.56 15.54
C ILE A 245 3.91 -16.43 15.34
N GLU A 246 3.19 -16.20 14.25
CA GLU A 246 2.02 -16.98 13.86
C GLU A 246 2.25 -17.58 12.47
N VAL A 247 2.23 -18.91 12.37
CA VAL A 247 2.32 -19.61 11.08
C VAL A 247 0.92 -20.07 10.70
N ARG A 248 0.47 -19.73 9.50
CA ARG A 248 -0.84 -20.10 8.97
C ARG A 248 -0.73 -21.10 7.83
N ASN A 249 -1.68 -22.02 7.78
CA ASN A 249 -1.85 -22.96 6.66
C ASN A 249 -2.72 -22.35 5.53
N GLU A 250 -2.97 -21.05 5.59
CA GLU A 250 -3.77 -20.31 4.64
C GLU A 250 -2.94 -19.20 4.02
N ARG A 251 -3.15 -18.93 2.73
CA ARG A 251 -2.50 -17.81 2.02
C ARG A 251 -3.11 -16.46 2.34
N THR A 252 -4.20 -16.43 3.11
CA THR A 252 -5.07 -15.26 3.25
C THR A 252 -5.17 -14.82 4.71
N LEU A 253 -4.98 -13.51 4.92
CA LEU A 253 -5.25 -12.80 6.17
C LEU A 253 -6.44 -11.88 5.97
N ARG A 254 -7.46 -12.00 6.83
CA ARG A 254 -8.55 -11.02 6.95
C ARG A 254 -8.32 -10.17 8.17
N ILE A 255 -8.34 -8.86 7.99
CA ILE A 255 -7.97 -7.91 9.05
C ILE A 255 -8.80 -6.62 8.99
N SER A 256 -9.11 -6.09 10.14
CA SER A 256 -9.71 -4.76 10.34
C SER A 256 -9.01 -4.05 11.49
N ARG A 257 -9.32 -2.79 11.73
CA ARG A 257 -8.77 -2.08 12.89
C ARG A 257 -9.07 -2.75 14.22
N GLU A 258 -10.23 -3.36 14.35
CA GLU A 258 -10.70 -4.03 15.57
C GLU A 258 -9.98 -5.36 15.81
N THR A 259 -9.49 -6.00 14.73
CA THR A 259 -8.82 -7.32 14.80
C THR A 259 -7.30 -7.22 14.75
N LEU A 260 -6.73 -6.00 14.74
CA LEU A 260 -5.28 -5.83 14.87
C LEU A 260 -4.78 -6.44 16.18
N PRO A 261 -3.71 -7.25 16.15
CA PRO A 261 -3.13 -7.80 17.37
C PRO A 261 -2.59 -6.70 18.28
N SER A 262 -2.76 -6.87 19.58
CA SER A 262 -2.24 -5.94 20.60
C SER A 262 -0.73 -6.05 20.76
N THR A 263 -0.17 -7.25 20.55
CA THR A 263 1.27 -7.50 20.47
C THR A 263 1.67 -7.55 19.00
N PRO A 264 2.76 -6.87 18.60
CA PRO A 264 3.25 -6.97 17.23
C PRO A 264 3.50 -8.43 16.82
N THR A 265 2.93 -8.86 15.72
CA THR A 265 2.93 -10.27 15.29
C THR A 265 3.49 -10.40 13.88
N VAL A 266 4.45 -11.30 13.70
CA VAL A 266 4.86 -11.79 12.38
C VAL A 266 3.91 -12.90 11.97
N ILE A 267 3.15 -12.70 10.91
CA ILE A 267 2.22 -13.70 10.38
C ILE A 267 2.81 -14.27 9.09
N ILE A 268 3.14 -15.55 9.11
CA ILE A 268 3.69 -16.29 7.98
C ILE A 268 2.54 -17.00 7.29
N LEU A 269 2.16 -16.51 6.12
CA LEU A 269 1.11 -17.12 5.30
C LEU A 269 1.66 -18.32 4.52
N ASP A 270 0.78 -19.25 4.15
CA ASP A 270 1.16 -20.40 3.34
C ASP A 270 1.77 -19.96 2.01
N GLY A 271 2.88 -20.58 1.64
CA GLY A 271 3.63 -20.32 0.41
C GLY A 271 4.77 -19.30 0.53
N VAL A 272 4.89 -18.58 1.67
CA VAL A 272 6.01 -17.65 1.93
C VAL A 272 7.34 -18.40 2.05
#